data_f0523b891f60633ec16ca0b0946ad3fc
#
_entry.id   f0523b891f60633ec16ca0b0946ad3fc
#
_cell.length_a   1.000
_cell.length_b   1.000
_cell.length_c   1.000
_cell.angle_alpha   90.00
_cell.angle_beta   90.00
_cell.angle_gamma   90.00
#
_symmetry.space_group_name_H-M   'P 1'
#
loop_
_entity.id
_entity.type
_entity.pdbx_description
1 polymer ?
#
loop_
_entity_poly.entity_id
_entity_poly.type
_entity_poly.pdbx_seq_one_letter_code
_entity_poly.pdbx_strand_id
1 'polypeptide(L)'
;MSPVSMSPVTMTETESFVAALRAQSRRYHAQHPFHRKMNEGELSPGQIRGWVANRFYYQENIPRKDAAIIANCPDRDVRRRWVQRILDHDGAADGEGAVGGEGAASGRGAGDGGIEAWLGLAESAGLTREEVWDERHVVPGVRFAVDAYVNFARTRPWVEAVASSLTELFAPDLMAERLAAFERYYPWIDPAGLAYFRARLSQAPRDSRHALHVVTRECRTPEQQAAAVAALAFKCDVLWSMLDAIDRAYAGR
;
A
#
# COMPACT_ATOMS: atom_id res chain seq x y z
N MET A 1 38.96 7.80 38.17
CA MET A 1 38.22 7.97 36.91
C MET A 1 36.72 7.81 37.25
N SER A 2 36.02 8.91 37.35
CA SER A 2 34.56 8.89 37.64
C SER A 2 33.79 8.55 36.38
N PRO A 3 32.73 7.71 36.45
CA PRO A 3 31.90 7.41 35.27
C PRO A 3 31.14 8.65 34.86
N VAL A 4 31.24 9.01 33.58
CA VAL A 4 30.41 10.04 32.94
C VAL A 4 28.98 9.51 32.88
N SER A 5 28.12 10.08 33.74
CA SER A 5 26.66 9.82 33.66
C SER A 5 26.13 10.40 32.37
N MET A 6 25.81 9.55 31.38
CA MET A 6 25.06 9.96 30.22
C MET A 6 23.60 10.22 30.64
N SER A 7 23.22 11.48 30.68
CA SER A 7 21.81 11.87 30.83
C SER A 7 20.99 11.28 29.67
N PRO A 8 19.80 10.72 29.92
CA PRO A 8 18.94 10.22 28.85
C PRO A 8 18.55 11.39 27.92
N VAL A 9 18.74 11.22 26.61
CA VAL A 9 18.30 12.19 25.62
C VAL A 9 16.76 12.22 25.67
N THR A 10 16.20 13.34 26.11
CA THR A 10 14.74 13.54 26.15
C THR A 10 14.23 13.74 24.74
N MET A 11 13.37 12.83 24.24
CA MET A 11 12.72 12.97 22.94
C MET A 11 11.77 14.17 22.93
N THR A 12 11.75 14.91 21.82
CA THR A 12 10.75 15.95 21.60
C THR A 12 9.35 15.32 21.42
N GLU A 13 8.29 16.11 21.62
CA GLU A 13 6.90 15.65 21.39
C GLU A 13 6.71 15.13 19.96
N THR A 14 7.29 15.80 18.97
CA THR A 14 7.22 15.37 17.55
C THR A 14 7.95 14.04 17.34
N GLU A 15 9.13 13.84 17.94
CA GLU A 15 9.86 12.57 17.85
C GLU A 15 9.08 11.43 18.50
N SER A 16 8.46 11.68 19.64
CA SER A 16 7.61 10.71 20.34
C SER A 16 6.39 10.32 19.50
N PHE A 17 5.75 11.29 18.85
CA PHE A 17 4.64 11.04 17.95
C PHE A 17 5.06 10.23 16.71
N VAL A 18 6.17 10.58 16.06
CA VAL A 18 6.72 9.82 14.93
C VAL A 18 7.09 8.39 15.35
N ALA A 19 7.66 8.22 16.55
CA ALA A 19 7.96 6.90 17.09
C ALA A 19 6.68 6.06 17.31
N ALA A 20 5.59 6.68 17.81
CA ALA A 20 4.29 6.02 17.97
C ALA A 20 3.68 5.57 16.64
N LEU A 21 3.79 6.39 15.57
CA LEU A 21 3.39 6.01 14.22
C LEU A 21 4.23 4.82 13.70
N ARG A 22 5.55 4.90 13.84
CA ARG A 22 6.45 3.81 13.39
C ARG A 22 6.25 2.52 14.17
N ALA A 23 5.86 2.59 15.44
CA ALA A 23 5.57 1.42 16.27
C ALA A 23 4.38 0.59 15.74
N GLN A 24 3.53 1.16 14.86
CA GLN A 24 2.45 0.43 14.20
C GLN A 24 2.95 -0.60 13.18
N SER A 25 4.25 -0.61 12.83
CA SER A 25 4.87 -1.66 12.01
C SER A 25 4.60 -3.06 12.53
N ARG A 26 4.47 -3.23 13.86
CA ARG A 26 4.15 -4.52 14.50
C ARG A 26 2.75 -5.06 14.14
N ARG A 27 1.84 -4.17 13.72
CA ARG A 27 0.48 -4.52 13.26
C ARG A 27 0.40 -4.67 11.74
N TYR A 28 1.48 -4.31 11.05
CA TYR A 28 1.49 -4.34 9.59
C TYR A 28 1.48 -5.78 9.08
N HIS A 29 0.76 -5.99 8.02
CA HIS A 29 0.48 -7.33 7.46
C HIS A 29 1.70 -8.08 6.90
N ALA A 30 2.88 -7.49 6.91
CA ALA A 30 4.12 -8.21 6.59
C ALA A 30 4.34 -9.42 7.51
N GLN A 31 3.86 -9.33 8.77
CA GLN A 31 3.95 -10.42 9.76
C GLN A 31 2.80 -11.44 9.66
N HIS A 32 1.85 -11.25 8.76
CA HIS A 32 0.72 -12.16 8.59
C HIS A 32 1.19 -13.54 8.12
N PRO A 33 0.66 -14.66 8.67
CA PRO A 33 1.08 -16.02 8.30
C PRO A 33 1.04 -16.28 6.80
N PHE A 34 0.03 -15.78 6.10
CA PHE A 34 -0.07 -15.88 4.63
C PHE A 34 1.10 -15.22 3.90
N HIS A 35 1.55 -14.02 4.33
CA HIS A 35 2.70 -13.35 3.72
C HIS A 35 4.03 -14.05 4.05
N ARG A 36 4.17 -14.62 5.25
CA ARG A 36 5.34 -15.42 5.60
C ARG A 36 5.45 -16.63 4.71
N LYS A 37 4.37 -17.41 4.56
CA LYS A 37 4.32 -18.54 3.61
C LYS A 37 4.63 -18.11 2.18
N MET A 38 4.12 -16.95 1.74
CA MET A 38 4.43 -16.39 0.42
C MET A 38 5.93 -16.12 0.27
N ASN A 39 6.56 -15.50 1.25
CA ASN A 39 7.98 -15.15 1.21
C ASN A 39 8.90 -16.39 1.36
N GLU A 40 8.39 -17.48 1.93
CA GLU A 40 9.08 -18.77 2.10
C GLU A 40 8.82 -19.73 0.93
N GLY A 41 7.97 -19.36 -0.04
CA GLY A 41 7.68 -20.18 -1.22
C GLY A 41 6.68 -21.32 -0.95
N GLU A 42 5.94 -21.25 0.15
CA GLU A 42 5.05 -22.32 0.60
C GLU A 42 3.62 -22.21 0.04
N LEU A 43 3.29 -21.13 -0.68
CA LEU A 43 1.97 -20.99 -1.27
C LEU A 43 1.84 -21.75 -2.58
N SER A 44 0.73 -22.46 -2.76
CA SER A 44 0.39 -23.10 -4.02
C SER A 44 0.08 -22.07 -5.12
N PRO A 45 0.15 -22.45 -6.41
CA PRO A 45 -0.32 -21.59 -7.50
C PRO A 45 -1.76 -21.12 -7.34
N GLY A 46 -2.65 -21.95 -6.78
CA GLY A 46 -4.04 -21.58 -6.49
C GLY A 46 -4.15 -20.47 -5.44
N GLN A 47 -3.35 -20.54 -4.38
CA GLN A 47 -3.29 -19.53 -3.33
C GLN A 47 -2.71 -18.20 -3.85
N ILE A 48 -1.67 -18.24 -4.67
CA ILE A 48 -1.10 -17.04 -5.31
C ILE A 48 -2.13 -16.39 -6.23
N ARG A 49 -2.80 -17.15 -7.12
CA ARG A 49 -3.87 -16.63 -7.98
C ARG A 49 -5.01 -16.02 -7.18
N GLY A 50 -5.45 -16.72 -6.12
CA GLY A 50 -6.48 -16.22 -5.22
C GLY A 50 -6.09 -14.90 -4.56
N TRP A 51 -4.86 -14.78 -4.10
CA TRP A 51 -4.35 -13.54 -3.53
C TRP A 51 -4.27 -12.42 -4.58
N VAL A 52 -3.75 -12.68 -5.77
CA VAL A 52 -3.64 -11.69 -6.86
C VAL A 52 -5.02 -11.14 -7.23
N ALA A 53 -6.00 -12.03 -7.45
CA ALA A 53 -7.36 -11.63 -7.83
C ALA A 53 -8.07 -10.83 -6.73
N ASN A 54 -7.96 -11.26 -5.47
CA ASN A 54 -8.59 -10.55 -4.35
C ASN A 54 -7.91 -9.20 -4.06
N ARG A 55 -6.59 -9.13 -4.18
CA ARG A 55 -5.83 -7.91 -3.93
C ARG A 55 -6.06 -6.86 -5.01
N PHE A 56 -6.52 -7.25 -6.19
CA PHE A 56 -6.94 -6.33 -7.26
C PHE A 56 -8.04 -5.38 -6.78
N TYR A 57 -9.06 -5.87 -6.10
CA TYR A 57 -10.12 -5.03 -5.54
C TYR A 57 -9.58 -3.90 -4.65
N TYR A 58 -8.54 -4.18 -3.87
CA TYR A 58 -7.87 -3.13 -3.12
C TYR A 58 -7.13 -2.14 -4.04
N GLN A 59 -6.44 -2.62 -5.08
CA GLN A 59 -5.69 -1.75 -6.01
C GLN A 59 -6.60 -0.75 -6.71
N GLU A 60 -7.72 -1.24 -7.24
CA GLU A 60 -8.73 -0.41 -7.91
C GLU A 60 -9.35 0.64 -6.97
N ASN A 61 -9.45 0.33 -5.68
CA ASN A 61 -10.04 1.24 -4.70
C ASN A 61 -9.04 2.23 -4.05
N ILE A 62 -7.72 2.11 -4.30
CA ILE A 62 -6.73 3.09 -3.84
C ILE A 62 -6.99 4.49 -4.42
N PRO A 63 -7.16 4.67 -5.74
CA PRO A 63 -7.48 5.99 -6.31
C PRO A 63 -8.78 6.59 -5.76
N ARG A 64 -9.81 5.77 -5.57
CA ARG A 64 -11.10 6.20 -4.99
C ARG A 64 -10.95 6.71 -3.57
N LYS A 65 -10.14 6.02 -2.76
CA LYS A 65 -9.77 6.47 -1.41
C LYS A 65 -8.94 7.76 -1.46
N ASP A 66 -7.97 7.87 -2.36
CA ASP A 66 -7.14 9.07 -2.51
C ASP A 66 -7.94 10.27 -3.02
N ALA A 67 -8.91 10.06 -3.91
CA ALA A 67 -9.87 11.09 -4.34
C ALA A 67 -10.72 11.60 -3.17
N ALA A 68 -11.15 10.71 -2.26
CA ALA A 68 -11.87 11.12 -1.05
C ALA A 68 -11.02 11.99 -0.12
N ILE A 69 -9.73 11.68 0.03
CA ILE A 69 -8.78 12.53 0.78
C ILE A 69 -8.66 13.91 0.12
N ILE A 70 -8.51 13.97 -1.20
CA ILE A 70 -8.43 15.23 -1.95
C ILE A 70 -9.71 16.05 -1.77
N ALA A 71 -10.88 15.42 -1.88
CA ALA A 71 -12.17 16.08 -1.76
C ALA A 71 -12.36 16.74 -0.38
N ASN A 72 -11.87 16.11 0.68
CA ASN A 72 -12.01 16.58 2.05
C ASN A 72 -10.85 17.51 2.51
N CYS A 73 -9.73 17.54 1.78
CA CYS A 73 -8.55 18.32 2.16
C CYS A 73 -8.69 19.79 1.76
N PRO A 74 -8.66 20.77 2.69
CA PRO A 74 -8.73 22.19 2.35
C PRO A 74 -7.40 22.73 1.78
N ASP A 75 -6.27 22.11 2.13
CA ASP A 75 -4.93 22.56 1.73
C ASP A 75 -4.65 22.21 0.25
N ARG A 76 -4.51 23.26 -0.58
CA ARG A 76 -4.24 23.12 -2.01
C ARG A 76 -2.91 22.45 -2.31
N ASP A 77 -1.87 22.72 -1.52
CA ASP A 77 -0.53 22.18 -1.79
C ASP A 77 -0.46 20.70 -1.43
N VAL A 78 -1.18 20.28 -0.41
CA VAL A 78 -1.38 18.86 -0.10
C VAL A 78 -2.12 18.19 -1.25
N ARG A 79 -3.24 18.76 -1.74
CA ARG A 79 -4.01 18.18 -2.86
C ARG A 79 -3.15 18.03 -4.13
N ARG A 80 -2.36 19.04 -4.50
CA ARG A 80 -1.49 19.02 -5.69
C ARG A 80 -0.50 17.86 -5.66
N ARG A 81 0.08 17.56 -4.48
CA ARG A 81 1.00 16.44 -4.33
C ARG A 81 0.26 15.11 -4.23
N TRP A 82 -0.96 15.11 -3.66
CA TRP A 82 -1.74 13.90 -3.49
C TRP A 82 -2.30 13.35 -4.81
N VAL A 83 -2.58 14.21 -5.79
CA VAL A 83 -2.99 13.83 -7.16
C VAL A 83 -1.99 12.84 -7.80
N GLN A 84 -0.69 12.98 -7.52
CA GLN A 84 0.31 12.06 -8.04
C GLN A 84 0.04 10.60 -7.66
N ARG A 85 -0.55 10.35 -6.50
CA ARG A 85 -0.91 8.99 -6.06
C ARG A 85 -2.03 8.38 -6.90
N ILE A 86 -2.96 9.20 -7.38
CA ILE A 86 -4.01 8.77 -8.30
C ILE A 86 -3.36 8.40 -9.64
N LEU A 87 -2.53 9.28 -10.18
CA LEU A 87 -1.82 9.03 -11.45
C LEU A 87 -0.90 7.79 -11.38
N ASP A 88 -0.28 7.54 -10.24
CA ASP A 88 0.55 6.34 -10.04
C ASP A 88 -0.27 5.04 -10.08
N HIS A 89 -1.57 5.09 -9.80
CA HIS A 89 -2.45 3.92 -9.81
C HIS A 89 -3.31 3.81 -11.06
N ASP A 90 -3.99 4.89 -11.44
CA ASP A 90 -4.88 4.91 -12.62
C ASP A 90 -4.10 5.07 -13.93
N GLY A 91 -2.87 5.59 -13.87
CA GLY A 91 -2.12 6.00 -15.06
C GLY A 91 -2.46 7.43 -15.48
N ALA A 92 -1.72 7.95 -16.46
CA ALA A 92 -2.00 9.24 -17.08
C ALA A 92 -2.83 9.03 -18.34
N ALA A 93 -3.80 9.90 -18.59
CA ALA A 93 -4.53 9.90 -19.86
C ALA A 93 -3.54 10.19 -21.00
N ASP A 94 -3.69 9.42 -22.07
CA ASP A 94 -2.94 9.48 -23.36
C ASP A 94 -1.78 10.47 -23.45
N GLY A 95 -0.56 9.99 -23.21
CA GLY A 95 0.68 10.61 -23.71
C GLY A 95 1.13 11.93 -23.08
N GLU A 96 0.39 12.57 -22.20
CA GLU A 96 0.74 13.87 -21.62
C GLU A 96 1.64 13.79 -20.35
N GLY A 97 1.95 12.59 -19.87
CA GLY A 97 2.75 12.37 -18.64
C GLY A 97 4.24 12.14 -18.84
N ALA A 98 4.72 12.02 -20.06
CA ALA A 98 6.13 11.76 -20.35
C ALA A 98 6.89 13.05 -20.72
N VAL A 99 7.10 13.95 -19.76
CA VAL A 99 8.11 14.99 -19.90
C VAL A 99 9.46 14.39 -19.50
N GLY A 100 10.23 13.97 -20.49
CA GLY A 100 11.68 13.78 -20.43
C GLY A 100 12.18 12.36 -20.16
N GLY A 101 12.41 11.60 -21.23
CA GLY A 101 13.20 10.37 -21.21
C GLY A 101 13.13 9.62 -22.52
N GLU A 102 14.04 9.91 -23.47
CA GLU A 102 14.23 9.11 -24.68
C GLU A 102 14.59 7.68 -24.29
N GLY A 103 13.78 6.70 -24.75
CA GLY A 103 14.11 5.28 -24.63
C GLY A 103 13.01 4.35 -24.14
N ALA A 104 11.74 4.56 -24.51
CA ALA A 104 10.70 3.56 -24.29
C ALA A 104 10.63 2.60 -25.48
N ALA A 105 11.27 1.44 -25.34
CA ALA A 105 10.95 0.27 -26.13
C ALA A 105 9.48 -0.11 -25.86
N SER A 106 8.74 -0.45 -26.92
CA SER A 106 7.35 -0.85 -26.96
C SER A 106 7.06 -2.08 -26.09
N GLY A 107 6.78 -1.86 -24.82
CA GLY A 107 6.25 -2.83 -23.88
C GLY A 107 5.36 -2.07 -22.93
N ARG A 108 4.15 -2.57 -22.60
CA ARG A 108 3.20 -2.00 -21.63
C ARG A 108 3.99 -1.37 -20.47
N GLY A 109 4.06 -0.05 -20.42
CA GLY A 109 5.10 0.66 -19.70
C GLY A 109 4.63 1.27 -18.38
N ALA A 110 5.56 1.80 -17.62
CA ALA A 110 5.36 2.49 -16.35
C ALA A 110 4.38 3.69 -16.40
N GLY A 111 3.87 4.06 -17.60
CA GLY A 111 2.86 5.10 -17.81
C GLY A 111 1.41 4.64 -17.59
N ASP A 112 1.16 3.32 -17.61
CA ASP A 112 -0.20 2.78 -17.54
C ASP A 112 -0.73 2.64 -16.10
N GLY A 113 0.06 2.97 -15.09
CA GLY A 113 -0.31 2.98 -13.69
C GLY A 113 -0.24 1.61 -12.99
N GLY A 114 -0.47 1.66 -11.67
CA GLY A 114 -0.38 0.49 -10.79
C GLY A 114 -1.49 -0.54 -11.01
N ILE A 115 -2.68 -0.12 -11.46
CA ILE A 115 -3.80 -1.01 -11.78
C ILE A 115 -3.42 -1.89 -12.97
N GLU A 116 -2.89 -1.29 -14.04
CA GLU A 116 -2.44 -2.03 -15.22
C GLU A 116 -1.25 -2.95 -14.90
N ALA A 117 -0.30 -2.47 -14.10
CA ALA A 117 0.82 -3.31 -13.65
C ALA A 117 0.33 -4.50 -12.81
N TRP A 118 -0.75 -4.34 -12.02
CA TRP A 118 -1.34 -5.45 -11.27
C TRP A 118 -2.08 -6.44 -12.17
N LEU A 119 -2.79 -5.96 -13.20
CA LEU A 119 -3.40 -6.82 -14.20
C LEU A 119 -2.33 -7.64 -14.96
N GLY A 120 -1.18 -7.04 -15.27
CA GLY A 120 -0.04 -7.76 -15.84
C GLY A 120 0.49 -8.87 -14.91
N LEU A 121 0.52 -8.65 -13.59
CA LEU A 121 0.82 -9.69 -12.62
C LEU A 121 -0.24 -10.81 -12.66
N ALA A 122 -1.50 -10.47 -12.76
CA ALA A 122 -2.59 -11.43 -12.81
C ALA A 122 -2.49 -12.32 -14.07
N GLU A 123 -2.26 -11.72 -15.24
CA GLU A 123 -2.02 -12.43 -16.49
C GLU A 123 -0.82 -13.36 -16.39
N SER A 124 0.29 -12.90 -15.80
CA SER A 124 1.50 -13.69 -15.56
C SER A 124 1.27 -14.84 -14.57
N ALA A 125 0.30 -14.70 -13.68
CA ALA A 125 -0.10 -15.78 -12.76
C ALA A 125 -1.11 -16.75 -13.39
N GLY A 126 -1.52 -16.54 -14.65
CA GLY A 126 -2.46 -17.40 -15.38
C GLY A 126 -3.93 -17.10 -15.09
N LEU A 127 -4.25 -15.87 -14.68
CA LEU A 127 -5.60 -15.33 -14.61
C LEU A 127 -5.90 -14.56 -15.91
N THR A 128 -7.14 -14.56 -16.34
CA THR A 128 -7.53 -13.66 -17.44
C THR A 128 -7.83 -12.26 -16.88
N ARG A 129 -7.58 -11.26 -17.69
CA ARG A 129 -7.87 -9.87 -17.35
C ARG A 129 -9.36 -9.66 -17.02
N GLU A 130 -10.23 -10.30 -17.79
CA GLU A 130 -11.68 -10.23 -17.61
C GLU A 130 -12.11 -10.76 -16.23
N GLU A 131 -11.64 -11.96 -15.83
CA GLU A 131 -12.04 -12.57 -14.56
C GLU A 131 -11.51 -11.81 -13.34
N VAL A 132 -10.43 -11.04 -13.48
CA VAL A 132 -9.92 -10.16 -12.43
C VAL A 132 -10.72 -8.86 -12.39
N TRP A 133 -11.03 -8.31 -13.57
CA TRP A 133 -11.74 -7.05 -13.70
C TRP A 133 -13.22 -7.12 -13.27
N ASP A 134 -13.89 -8.24 -13.53
CA ASP A 134 -15.28 -8.46 -13.09
C ASP A 134 -15.39 -8.90 -11.62
N GLU A 135 -14.25 -8.99 -10.91
CA GLU A 135 -14.16 -9.25 -9.48
C GLU A 135 -14.80 -10.59 -9.02
N ARG A 136 -15.01 -11.56 -9.94
CA ARG A 136 -15.68 -12.85 -9.64
C ARG A 136 -14.99 -13.66 -8.55
N HIS A 137 -13.71 -13.40 -8.28
CA HIS A 137 -12.91 -14.08 -7.26
C HIS A 137 -12.85 -13.33 -5.93
N VAL A 138 -13.38 -12.11 -5.87
CA VAL A 138 -13.28 -11.27 -4.67
C VAL A 138 -14.22 -11.77 -3.59
N VAL A 139 -13.63 -12.25 -2.50
CA VAL A 139 -14.39 -12.80 -1.36
C VAL A 139 -15.01 -11.68 -0.52
N PRO A 140 -16.17 -11.93 0.15
CA PRO A 140 -16.88 -10.90 0.92
C PRO A 140 -16.02 -10.20 1.97
N GLY A 141 -15.14 -10.93 2.68
CA GLY A 141 -14.27 -10.34 3.70
C GLY A 141 -13.29 -9.31 3.14
N VAL A 142 -12.80 -9.51 1.91
CA VAL A 142 -11.96 -8.52 1.21
C VAL A 142 -12.78 -7.29 0.85
N ARG A 143 -14.01 -7.45 0.31
CA ARG A 143 -14.90 -6.31 0.03
C ARG A 143 -15.16 -5.49 1.28
N PHE A 144 -15.59 -6.10 2.36
CA PHE A 144 -15.85 -5.40 3.63
C PHE A 144 -14.64 -4.61 4.12
N ALA A 145 -13.45 -5.20 4.08
CA ALA A 145 -12.24 -4.54 4.55
C ALA A 145 -11.86 -3.34 3.67
N VAL A 146 -11.93 -3.48 2.35
CA VAL A 146 -11.60 -2.40 1.41
C VAL A 146 -12.64 -1.29 1.44
N ASP A 147 -13.93 -1.64 1.46
CA ASP A 147 -15.03 -0.67 1.52
C ASP A 147 -14.99 0.12 2.84
N ALA A 148 -14.67 -0.55 3.96
CA ALA A 148 -14.45 0.13 5.24
C ALA A 148 -13.30 1.15 5.14
N TYR A 149 -12.23 0.84 4.41
CA TYR A 149 -11.11 1.76 4.21
C TYR A 149 -11.48 2.96 3.34
N VAL A 150 -12.18 2.74 2.23
CA VAL A 150 -12.67 3.82 1.36
C VAL A 150 -13.65 4.72 2.14
N ASN A 151 -14.58 4.09 2.88
CA ASN A 151 -15.53 4.83 3.71
C ASN A 151 -14.85 5.62 4.83
N PHE A 152 -13.81 5.08 5.45
CA PHE A 152 -12.98 5.80 6.42
C PHE A 152 -12.43 7.10 5.82
N ALA A 153 -11.85 7.04 4.61
CA ALA A 153 -11.31 8.22 3.94
C ALA A 153 -12.40 9.26 3.57
N ARG A 154 -13.64 8.81 3.31
CA ARG A 154 -14.78 9.68 2.99
C ARG A 154 -15.35 10.40 4.20
N THR A 155 -15.34 9.75 5.37
CA THR A 155 -16.13 10.20 6.52
C THR A 155 -15.29 10.72 7.68
N ARG A 156 -14.00 10.40 7.74
CA ARG A 156 -13.11 10.88 8.79
C ARG A 156 -12.43 12.19 8.42
N PRO A 157 -11.95 12.94 9.41
CA PRO A 157 -11.11 14.11 9.16
C PRO A 157 -10.00 13.77 8.15
N TRP A 158 -9.77 14.67 7.20
CA TRP A 158 -8.82 14.42 6.11
C TRP A 158 -7.40 14.08 6.59
N VAL A 159 -6.96 14.64 7.72
CA VAL A 159 -5.66 14.34 8.31
C VAL A 159 -5.58 12.90 8.83
N GLU A 160 -6.67 12.38 9.43
CA GLU A 160 -6.76 10.97 9.82
C GLU A 160 -6.72 10.06 8.58
N ALA A 161 -7.43 10.45 7.51
CA ALA A 161 -7.39 9.71 6.25
C ALA A 161 -5.98 9.72 5.61
N VAL A 162 -5.23 10.84 5.70
CA VAL A 162 -3.81 10.89 5.33
C VAL A 162 -2.98 9.98 6.24
N ALA A 163 -3.19 10.01 7.56
CA ALA A 163 -2.45 9.18 8.52
C ALA A 163 -2.65 7.68 8.25
N SER A 164 -3.85 7.25 7.85
CA SER A 164 -4.13 5.86 7.46
C SER A 164 -3.29 5.39 6.26
N SER A 165 -2.81 6.31 5.42
CA SER A 165 -1.92 5.99 4.29
C SER A 165 -0.46 5.80 4.71
N LEU A 166 -0.08 6.03 5.97
CA LEU A 166 1.29 5.88 6.47
C LEU A 166 1.78 4.41 6.54
N THR A 167 0.95 3.43 6.20
CA THR A 167 1.43 2.06 5.93
C THR A 167 2.50 2.01 4.84
N GLU A 168 2.60 3.06 4.00
CA GLU A 168 3.69 3.24 3.04
C GLU A 168 5.08 3.37 3.71
N LEU A 169 5.16 3.70 5.01
CA LEU A 169 6.41 3.67 5.77
C LEU A 169 7.01 2.26 5.87
N PHE A 170 6.17 1.23 5.77
CA PHE A 170 6.53 -0.19 5.95
C PHE A 170 6.54 -0.96 4.62
N ALA A 171 6.05 -0.33 3.54
CA ALA A 171 5.89 -0.99 2.26
C ALA A 171 7.21 -1.32 1.53
N PRO A 172 8.27 -0.51 1.57
CA PRO A 172 9.49 -0.78 0.82
C PRO A 172 10.12 -2.13 1.16
N ASP A 173 10.27 -2.43 2.45
CA ASP A 173 10.87 -3.70 2.90
C ASP A 173 10.02 -4.89 2.44
N LEU A 174 8.69 -4.81 2.63
CA LEU A 174 7.76 -5.84 2.17
C LEU A 174 7.80 -6.03 0.65
N MET A 175 7.94 -4.95 -0.13
CA MET A 175 8.00 -5.06 -1.59
C MET A 175 9.31 -5.70 -2.06
N ALA A 176 10.42 -5.37 -1.42
CA ALA A 176 11.73 -5.98 -1.70
C ALA A 176 11.74 -7.48 -1.38
N GLU A 177 11.25 -7.86 -0.19
CA GLU A 177 11.12 -9.27 0.21
C GLU A 177 10.22 -10.06 -0.75
N ARG A 178 9.08 -9.47 -1.12
CA ARG A 178 8.13 -10.11 -2.04
C ARG A 178 8.71 -10.29 -3.43
N LEU A 179 9.38 -9.27 -3.97
CA LEU A 179 10.03 -9.36 -5.28
C LEU A 179 11.06 -10.51 -5.29
N ALA A 180 11.93 -10.56 -4.29
CA ALA A 180 12.92 -11.62 -4.15
C ALA A 180 12.28 -13.02 -4.00
N ALA A 181 11.18 -13.11 -3.23
CA ALA A 181 10.45 -14.36 -3.06
C ALA A 181 9.80 -14.84 -4.36
N PHE A 182 9.19 -13.93 -5.12
CA PHE A 182 8.57 -14.29 -6.40
C PHE A 182 9.61 -14.74 -7.42
N GLU A 183 10.72 -14.03 -7.55
CA GLU A 183 11.82 -14.41 -8.45
C GLU A 183 12.44 -15.76 -8.06
N ARG A 184 12.50 -16.10 -6.78
CA ARG A 184 13.12 -17.33 -6.29
C ARG A 184 12.18 -18.54 -6.30
N TYR A 185 10.95 -18.38 -5.83
CA TYR A 185 10.08 -19.51 -5.49
C TYR A 185 8.90 -19.69 -6.44
N TYR A 186 8.57 -18.67 -7.25
CA TYR A 186 7.45 -18.72 -8.20
C TYR A 186 7.89 -18.48 -9.65
N PRO A 187 8.87 -19.30 -10.16
CA PRO A 187 9.46 -19.10 -11.50
C PRO A 187 8.47 -19.29 -12.65
N TRP A 188 7.28 -19.78 -12.36
CA TRP A 188 6.18 -19.91 -13.31
C TRP A 188 5.46 -18.56 -13.57
N ILE A 189 5.76 -17.52 -12.81
CA ILE A 189 5.27 -16.15 -13.02
C ILE A 189 6.33 -15.40 -13.84
N ASP A 190 5.92 -14.84 -14.98
CA ASP A 190 6.82 -14.04 -15.81
C ASP A 190 7.39 -12.86 -14.99
N PRO A 191 8.71 -12.64 -14.96
CA PRO A 191 9.31 -11.48 -14.31
C PRO A 191 8.74 -10.12 -14.75
N ALA A 192 8.25 -9.99 -15.99
CA ALA A 192 7.57 -8.78 -16.47
C ALA A 192 6.31 -8.46 -15.63
N GLY A 193 5.59 -9.47 -15.15
CA GLY A 193 4.44 -9.31 -14.26
C GLY A 193 4.76 -8.70 -12.90
N LEU A 194 6.03 -8.65 -12.49
CA LEU A 194 6.45 -8.09 -11.20
C LEU A 194 6.67 -6.55 -11.23
N ALA A 195 6.29 -5.89 -12.32
CA ALA A 195 6.48 -4.44 -12.51
C ALA A 195 5.87 -3.60 -11.38
N TYR A 196 4.69 -4.00 -10.88
CA TYR A 196 4.04 -3.32 -9.76
C TYR A 196 4.96 -3.25 -8.52
N PHE A 197 5.58 -4.36 -8.12
CA PHE A 197 6.44 -4.39 -6.94
C PHE A 197 7.69 -3.51 -7.13
N ARG A 198 8.28 -3.52 -8.33
CA ARG A 198 9.44 -2.68 -8.67
C ARG A 198 9.10 -1.20 -8.58
N ALA A 199 7.97 -0.77 -9.13
CA ALA A 199 7.51 0.62 -9.06
C ALA A 199 7.31 1.08 -7.61
N ARG A 200 6.73 0.23 -6.75
CA ARG A 200 6.49 0.58 -5.35
C ARG A 200 7.77 0.80 -4.52
N LEU A 201 8.92 0.28 -4.92
CA LEU A 201 10.19 0.53 -4.24
C LEU A 201 10.59 2.02 -4.22
N SER A 202 10.22 2.78 -5.24
CA SER A 202 10.49 4.23 -5.34
C SER A 202 9.30 5.09 -4.92
N GLN A 203 8.08 4.69 -5.26
CA GLN A 203 6.86 5.45 -4.99
C GLN A 203 6.52 5.49 -3.49
N ALA A 204 6.58 4.35 -2.79
CA ALA A 204 6.21 4.29 -1.37
C ALA A 204 7.06 5.19 -0.47
N PRO A 205 8.40 5.28 -0.60
CA PRO A 205 9.21 6.23 0.16
C PRO A 205 8.86 7.69 -0.11
N ARG A 206 8.53 8.06 -1.36
CA ARG A 206 8.09 9.41 -1.70
C ARG A 206 6.77 9.75 -1.00
N ASP A 207 5.80 8.86 -1.12
CA ASP A 207 4.45 9.02 -0.58
C ASP A 207 4.44 9.07 0.94
N SER A 208 5.21 8.20 1.59
CA SER A 208 5.31 8.15 3.05
C SER A 208 5.95 9.41 3.62
N ARG A 209 7.00 9.95 2.98
CA ARG A 209 7.62 11.22 3.41
C ARG A 209 6.63 12.38 3.34
N HIS A 210 5.84 12.48 2.26
CA HIS A 210 4.83 13.52 2.15
C HIS A 210 3.71 13.36 3.17
N ALA A 211 3.16 12.16 3.32
CA ALA A 211 2.11 11.89 4.29
C ALA A 211 2.57 12.15 5.73
N LEU A 212 3.80 11.71 6.09
CA LEU A 212 4.36 11.96 7.42
C LEU A 212 4.55 13.45 7.69
N HIS A 213 5.06 14.22 6.70
CA HIS A 213 5.18 15.67 6.83
C HIS A 213 3.82 16.34 7.08
N VAL A 214 2.78 15.95 6.34
CA VAL A 214 1.42 16.48 6.52
C VAL A 214 0.91 16.16 7.93
N VAL A 215 0.98 14.90 8.35
CA VAL A 215 0.45 14.46 9.64
C VAL A 215 1.18 15.13 10.81
N THR A 216 2.51 15.26 10.76
CA THR A 216 3.28 15.92 11.82
C THR A 216 3.04 17.43 11.87
N ARG A 217 2.74 18.06 10.72
CA ARG A 217 2.39 19.48 10.65
C ARG A 217 1.00 19.79 11.23
N GLU A 218 0.04 18.92 10.95
CA GLU A 218 -1.38 19.15 11.26
C GLU A 218 -1.80 18.63 12.65
N CYS A 219 -1.19 17.54 13.13
CA CYS A 219 -1.53 16.96 14.44
C CYS A 219 -0.74 17.65 15.56
N ARG A 220 -1.31 18.74 16.08
CA ARG A 220 -0.66 19.61 17.08
C ARG A 220 -1.02 19.28 18.52
N THR A 221 -2.11 18.57 18.76
CA THR A 221 -2.55 18.19 20.12
C THR A 221 -2.40 16.68 20.34
N PRO A 222 -2.27 16.24 21.62
CA PRO A 222 -2.20 14.82 21.95
C PRO A 222 -3.40 14.02 21.40
N GLU A 223 -4.60 14.61 21.38
CA GLU A 223 -5.81 13.97 20.87
C GLU A 223 -5.73 13.76 19.36
N GLN A 224 -5.26 14.76 18.60
CA GLN A 224 -5.04 14.65 17.16
C GLN A 224 -3.96 13.60 16.83
N GLN A 225 -2.88 13.57 17.60
CA GLN A 225 -1.81 12.57 17.44
C GLN A 225 -2.31 11.16 17.73
N ALA A 226 -3.10 10.98 18.80
CA ALA A 226 -3.73 9.70 19.13
C ALA A 226 -4.69 9.25 18.02
N ALA A 227 -5.51 10.16 17.47
CA ALA A 227 -6.40 9.87 16.35
C ALA A 227 -5.64 9.44 15.07
N ALA A 228 -4.51 10.11 14.77
CA ALA A 228 -3.65 9.74 13.63
C ALA A 228 -3.02 8.35 13.82
N VAL A 229 -2.54 8.01 15.01
CA VAL A 229 -2.02 6.67 15.34
C VAL A 229 -3.12 5.62 15.21
N ALA A 230 -4.34 5.91 15.71
CA ALA A 230 -5.48 5.02 15.59
C ALA A 230 -5.91 4.81 14.12
N ALA A 231 -5.84 5.85 13.29
CA ALA A 231 -6.12 5.76 11.86
C ALA A 231 -5.12 4.84 11.12
N LEU A 232 -3.83 4.94 11.46
CA LEU A 232 -2.81 4.03 10.92
C LEU A 232 -3.01 2.59 11.41
N ALA A 233 -3.35 2.41 12.70
CA ALA A 233 -3.66 1.11 13.26
C ALA A 233 -4.87 0.48 12.55
N PHE A 234 -5.95 1.23 12.36
CA PHE A 234 -7.12 0.79 11.59
C PHE A 234 -6.74 0.30 10.20
N LYS A 235 -5.87 1.03 9.49
CA LYS A 235 -5.41 0.58 8.16
C LYS A 235 -4.60 -0.71 8.23
N CYS A 236 -3.78 -0.90 9.24
CA CYS A 236 -3.09 -2.18 9.44
C CYS A 236 -4.10 -3.32 9.64
N ASP A 237 -5.17 -3.09 10.42
CA ASP A 237 -6.23 -4.08 10.65
C ASP A 237 -7.01 -4.41 9.35
N VAL A 238 -7.29 -3.40 8.51
CA VAL A 238 -7.89 -3.62 7.18
C VAL A 238 -7.03 -4.57 6.34
N LEU A 239 -5.72 -4.32 6.27
CA LEU A 239 -4.81 -5.15 5.48
C LEU A 239 -4.67 -6.57 6.05
N TRP A 240 -4.69 -6.71 7.37
CA TRP A 240 -4.66 -8.00 8.04
C TRP A 240 -5.92 -8.81 7.77
N SER A 241 -7.11 -8.20 7.96
CA SER A 241 -8.41 -8.83 7.73
C SER A 241 -8.61 -9.29 6.28
N MET A 242 -8.06 -8.53 5.31
CA MET A 242 -8.05 -8.96 3.91
C MET A 242 -7.30 -10.29 3.74
N LEU A 243 -6.12 -10.44 4.37
CA LEU A 243 -5.32 -11.66 4.28
C LEU A 243 -5.97 -12.82 5.02
N ASP A 244 -6.59 -12.59 6.20
CA ASP A 244 -7.38 -13.62 6.89
C ASP A 244 -8.50 -14.17 5.99
N ALA A 245 -9.20 -13.28 5.28
CA ALA A 245 -10.28 -13.67 4.37
C ALA A 245 -9.75 -14.49 3.18
N ILE A 246 -8.61 -14.09 2.61
CA ILE A 246 -7.96 -14.79 1.49
C ILE A 246 -7.42 -16.15 1.95
N ASP A 247 -6.67 -16.19 3.04
CA ASP A 247 -6.08 -17.43 3.56
C ASP A 247 -7.17 -18.49 3.84
N ARG A 248 -8.26 -18.07 4.47
CA ARG A 248 -9.42 -18.96 4.72
C ARG A 248 -10.07 -19.45 3.43
N ALA A 249 -10.27 -18.58 2.43
CA ALA A 249 -10.97 -18.92 1.20
C ALA A 249 -10.16 -19.85 0.29
N TYR A 250 -8.84 -19.79 0.38
CA TYR A 250 -7.92 -20.56 -0.45
C TYR A 250 -7.11 -21.60 0.32
N ALA A 251 -7.47 -21.88 1.57
CA ALA A 251 -6.90 -22.97 2.35
C ALA A 251 -7.09 -24.31 1.61
N GLY A 252 -6.00 -25.02 1.33
CA GLY A 252 -6.04 -26.34 0.69
C GLY A 252 -6.26 -26.36 -0.83
N ARG A 253 -6.10 -25.22 -1.51
CA ARG A 253 -6.19 -25.10 -2.98
C ARG A 253 -4.83 -25.07 -3.65
#